data_5a1709ab5c99eeea87a8ed4a25f216c3
#
_entry.id   5a1709ab5c99eeea87a8ed4a25f216c3
#
_cell.length_a   1.000
_cell.length_b   1.000
_cell.length_c   1.000
_cell.angle_alpha   90.00
_cell.angle_beta   90.00
_cell.angle_gamma   90.00
#
_symmetry.space_group_name_H-M   'P 1'
#
loop_
_entity.id
_entity.type
_entity.pdbx_description
1 polymer ?
#
loop_
_entity_poly.entity_id
_entity_poly.type
_entity_poly.pdbx_seq_one_letter_code
_entity_poly.pdbx_strand_id
1 'polypeptide(L)'
;MEYDNIQEAQLMRQNIADQIAALNNLGFTEVNSNTPLSVIADYMRWAGGLRDLRLATINKNTGAYSDYSEEDWNALSASGKAALVKLGIRIRAERQDFIISKDNITRSNGSFDIPWAPNNSIDVKGLTNYGPGATGHMNDIDGKANTDLIIAHGKANNITFEAAERARAYKASTVADGGFDDPTEWSLPAVGQLWLLYKYRAKINAAITLFFGASAQLITDSWYWSSTEYNSSTAWYVNMPYGYVYGTGKTSAYRVRAVAPVPVASAI
;
A
#
# COMPACT_ATOMS: atom_id res chain seq x y z
N MET A 1 20.86 43.25 19.27
CA MET A 1 20.86 42.56 17.95
C MET A 1 21.67 41.28 17.93
N GLU A 2 22.92 41.24 18.39
CA GLU A 2 23.72 40.00 18.36
C GLU A 2 23.24 38.96 19.40
N TYR A 3 22.75 39.41 20.56
CA TYR A 3 22.24 38.54 21.63
C TYR A 3 20.90 37.85 21.24
N ASP A 4 20.03 38.58 20.54
CA ASP A 4 18.74 38.06 20.07
C ASP A 4 18.94 36.92 19.03
N ASN A 5 19.90 37.10 18.13
CA ASN A 5 20.22 36.09 17.11
C ASN A 5 20.76 34.78 17.71
N ILE A 6 21.50 34.86 18.84
CA ILE A 6 22.02 33.65 19.54
C ILE A 6 20.87 32.91 20.23
N GLN A 7 19.94 33.60 20.86
CA GLN A 7 18.78 32.98 21.52
C GLN A 7 17.85 32.34 20.49
N GLU A 8 17.56 33.01 19.37
CA GLU A 8 16.76 32.44 18.27
C GLU A 8 17.42 31.20 17.67
N ALA A 9 18.75 31.21 17.46
CA ALA A 9 19.49 30.09 16.96
C ALA A 9 19.49 28.89 17.95
N GLN A 10 19.54 29.16 19.25
CA GLN A 10 19.46 28.11 20.28
C GLN A 10 18.05 27.49 20.33
N LEU A 11 17.00 28.34 20.28
CA LEU A 11 15.61 27.88 20.23
C LEU A 11 15.34 27.00 18.98
N MET A 12 15.85 27.42 17.83
CA MET A 12 15.73 26.67 16.60
C MET A 12 16.40 25.29 16.69
N ARG A 13 17.63 25.23 17.26
CA ARG A 13 18.33 23.94 17.49
C ARG A 13 17.56 23.03 18.42
N GLN A 14 16.97 23.58 19.50
CA GLN A 14 16.17 22.80 20.43
C GLN A 14 14.92 22.24 19.74
N ASN A 15 14.22 23.06 18.97
CA ASN A 15 13.02 22.63 18.22
C ASN A 15 13.34 21.50 17.22
N ILE A 16 14.50 21.57 16.56
CA ILE A 16 14.97 20.49 15.65
C ILE A 16 15.26 19.22 16.44
N ALA A 17 15.93 19.31 17.57
CA ALA A 17 16.23 18.17 18.43
C ALA A 17 14.95 17.50 18.95
N ASP A 18 13.97 18.29 19.36
CA ASP A 18 12.67 17.80 19.82
C ASP A 18 11.88 17.08 18.69
N GLN A 19 11.92 17.63 17.47
CA GLN A 19 11.33 16.98 16.29
C GLN A 19 12.01 15.64 15.96
N ILE A 20 13.34 15.59 16.00
CA ILE A 20 14.10 14.36 15.79
C ILE A 20 13.73 13.32 16.86
N ALA A 21 13.68 13.72 18.14
CA ALA A 21 13.29 12.83 19.23
C ALA A 21 11.85 12.30 19.05
N ALA A 22 10.92 13.15 18.65
CA ALA A 22 9.54 12.77 18.37
C ALA A 22 9.46 11.74 17.20
N LEU A 23 10.22 11.96 16.12
CA LEU A 23 10.29 11.03 15.00
C LEU A 23 10.92 9.69 15.41
N ASN A 24 12.01 9.72 16.19
CA ASN A 24 12.64 8.49 16.70
C ASN A 24 11.70 7.68 17.59
N ASN A 25 10.90 8.34 18.44
CA ASN A 25 9.86 7.70 19.25
C ASN A 25 8.75 7.08 18.41
N LEU A 26 8.51 7.61 17.20
CA LEU A 26 7.62 7.03 16.19
C LEU A 26 8.29 5.94 15.35
N GLY A 27 9.57 5.63 15.61
CA GLY A 27 10.35 4.58 14.98
C GLY A 27 11.09 4.98 13.70
N PHE A 28 11.23 6.28 13.40
CA PHE A 28 12.10 6.79 12.32
C PHE A 28 13.53 6.99 12.83
N THR A 29 14.18 5.89 13.20
CA THR A 29 15.50 5.92 13.88
C THR A 29 16.65 6.37 12.98
N GLU A 30 16.45 6.44 11.67
CA GLU A 30 17.40 6.98 10.69
C GLU A 30 17.49 8.51 10.72
N VAL A 31 16.51 9.20 11.32
CA VAL A 31 16.51 10.66 11.43
C VAL A 31 17.40 11.10 12.59
N ASN A 32 18.37 11.94 12.30
CA ASN A 32 19.38 12.40 13.26
C ASN A 32 19.77 13.87 13.02
N SER A 33 20.71 14.39 13.80
CA SER A 33 21.16 15.80 13.72
C SER A 33 21.79 16.21 12.39
N ASN A 34 22.17 15.24 11.55
CA ASN A 34 22.74 15.49 10.21
C ASN A 34 21.66 15.42 9.09
N THR A 35 20.43 15.04 9.45
CA THR A 35 19.33 14.97 8.49
C THR A 35 18.93 16.38 8.05
N PRO A 36 18.85 16.70 6.75
CA PRO A 36 18.43 18.02 6.28
C PRO A 36 17.06 18.40 6.81
N LEU A 37 16.85 19.69 7.12
CA LEU A 37 15.59 20.20 7.67
C LEU A 37 14.38 19.92 6.77
N SER A 38 14.54 19.97 5.46
CA SER A 38 13.50 19.61 4.49
C SER A 38 13.07 18.15 4.64
N VAL A 39 14.03 17.27 4.90
CA VAL A 39 13.79 15.84 5.10
C VAL A 39 13.12 15.60 6.46
N ILE A 40 13.57 16.27 7.53
CA ILE A 40 12.89 16.22 8.84
C ILE A 40 11.44 16.67 8.71
N ALA A 41 11.19 17.78 8.04
CA ALA A 41 9.84 18.28 7.80
C ALA A 41 8.97 17.29 6.99
N ASP A 42 9.57 16.56 6.07
CA ASP A 42 8.90 15.49 5.32
C ASP A 42 8.52 14.31 6.22
N TYR A 43 9.44 13.86 7.08
CA TYR A 43 9.16 12.81 8.07
C TYR A 43 8.05 13.23 9.04
N MET A 44 8.08 14.48 9.54
CA MET A 44 7.02 15.00 10.41
C MET A 44 5.65 15.02 9.74
N ARG A 45 5.58 15.44 8.48
CA ARG A 45 4.34 15.38 7.69
C ARG A 45 3.88 13.93 7.45
N TRP A 46 4.82 13.03 7.19
CA TRP A 46 4.52 11.61 6.99
C TRP A 46 4.03 10.94 8.28
N ALA A 47 4.68 11.18 9.42
CA ALA A 47 4.26 10.67 10.72
C ALA A 47 2.88 11.20 11.13
N GLY A 48 2.54 12.42 10.73
CA GLY A 48 1.28 13.09 11.05
C GLY A 48 0.07 12.71 10.20
N GLY A 49 0.23 11.86 9.16
CA GLY A 49 -0.91 11.47 8.31
C GLY A 49 -0.57 11.21 6.85
N LEU A 50 -1.52 11.49 5.96
CA LEU A 50 -1.35 11.37 4.51
C LEU A 50 -0.40 12.45 3.99
N ARG A 51 0.75 12.03 3.46
CA ARG A 51 1.73 12.93 2.87
C ARG A 51 1.32 13.35 1.47
N ASP A 52 1.17 12.39 0.57
CA ASP A 52 0.69 12.63 -0.79
C ASP A 52 0.11 11.37 -1.44
N LEU A 53 -0.58 11.61 -2.54
CA LEU A 53 -1.08 10.60 -3.47
C LEU A 53 -0.53 10.95 -4.85
N ARG A 54 0.18 10.02 -5.49
CA ARG A 54 0.80 10.25 -6.79
C ARG A 54 0.43 9.13 -7.76
N LEU A 55 0.36 9.46 -9.05
CA LEU A 55 0.22 8.45 -10.09
C LEU A 55 1.53 7.67 -10.22
N ALA A 56 1.49 6.39 -9.89
CA ALA A 56 2.60 5.46 -10.12
C ALA A 56 2.60 4.98 -11.58
N THR A 57 3.76 5.05 -12.24
CA THR A 57 3.91 4.66 -13.65
C THR A 57 5.18 3.86 -13.86
N ILE A 58 5.22 3.15 -15.00
CA ILE A 58 6.42 2.54 -15.52
C ILE A 58 6.58 2.91 -16.99
N ASN A 59 7.80 3.23 -17.42
CA ASN A 59 8.08 3.51 -18.82
C ASN A 59 8.17 2.17 -19.58
N LYS A 60 7.28 1.95 -20.54
CA LYS A 60 7.19 0.69 -21.28
C LYS A 60 8.41 0.38 -22.15
N ASN A 61 9.24 1.37 -22.46
CA ASN A 61 10.42 1.20 -23.31
C ASN A 61 11.68 0.90 -22.48
N THR A 62 11.76 1.45 -21.26
CA THR A 62 12.97 1.36 -20.42
C THR A 62 12.76 0.54 -19.13
N GLY A 63 11.51 0.29 -18.75
CA GLY A 63 11.18 -0.32 -17.46
C GLY A 63 11.34 0.62 -16.25
N ALA A 64 11.71 1.90 -16.49
CA ALA A 64 11.94 2.84 -15.41
C ALA A 64 10.64 3.24 -14.70
N TYR A 65 10.65 3.16 -13.37
CA TYR A 65 9.56 3.64 -12.52
C TYR A 65 9.61 5.16 -12.38
N SER A 66 8.45 5.81 -12.36
CA SER A 66 8.27 7.21 -12.00
C SER A 66 6.92 7.43 -11.32
N ASP A 67 6.80 8.47 -10.52
CA ASP A 67 5.52 8.91 -9.99
C ASP A 67 5.28 10.40 -10.22
N TYR A 68 4.02 10.78 -10.38
CA TYR A 68 3.62 12.12 -10.80
C TYR A 68 2.53 12.68 -9.87
N SER A 69 2.68 13.93 -9.45
CA SER A 69 1.56 14.73 -8.98
C SER A 69 0.59 15.02 -10.13
N GLU A 70 -0.57 15.59 -9.84
CA GLU A 70 -1.50 16.05 -10.89
C GLU A 70 -0.84 17.09 -11.79
N GLU A 71 -0.13 18.05 -11.21
CA GLU A 71 0.57 19.11 -11.91
C GLU A 71 1.66 18.54 -12.84
N ASP A 72 2.55 17.69 -12.30
CA ASP A 72 3.61 17.05 -13.07
C ASP A 72 3.04 16.20 -14.21
N TRP A 73 1.97 15.44 -13.95
CA TRP A 73 1.32 14.64 -14.98
C TRP A 73 0.72 15.51 -16.09
N ASN A 74 0.07 16.61 -15.72
CA ASN A 74 -0.55 17.50 -16.70
C ASN A 74 0.49 18.24 -17.55
N ALA A 75 1.67 18.51 -17.01
CA ALA A 75 2.78 19.14 -17.71
C ALA A 75 3.46 18.22 -18.75
N LEU A 76 3.28 16.89 -18.65
CA LEU A 76 3.84 15.97 -19.64
C LEU A 76 3.22 16.15 -21.02
N SER A 77 4.06 16.10 -22.06
CA SER A 77 3.61 16.03 -23.44
C SER A 77 2.80 14.76 -23.75
N ALA A 78 2.00 14.77 -24.80
CA ALA A 78 1.26 13.59 -25.23
C ALA A 78 2.18 12.38 -25.50
N SER A 79 3.34 12.60 -26.12
CA SER A 79 4.34 11.56 -26.38
C SER A 79 4.97 11.03 -25.09
N GLY A 80 5.24 11.91 -24.10
CA GLY A 80 5.71 11.52 -22.78
C GLY A 80 4.71 10.60 -22.08
N LYS A 81 3.43 10.99 -22.07
CA LYS A 81 2.35 10.16 -21.48
C LYS A 81 2.19 8.83 -22.21
N ALA A 82 2.30 8.80 -23.54
CA ALA A 82 2.16 7.58 -24.34
C ALA A 82 3.26 6.54 -24.08
N ALA A 83 4.43 6.96 -23.57
CA ALA A 83 5.51 6.06 -23.17
C ALA A 83 5.29 5.42 -21.80
N LEU A 84 4.32 5.87 -21.01
CA LEU A 84 4.10 5.46 -19.63
C LEU A 84 2.88 4.55 -19.51
N VAL A 85 3.02 3.48 -18.73
CA VAL A 85 1.92 2.64 -18.25
C VAL A 85 1.57 3.08 -16.83
N LYS A 86 0.30 3.37 -16.60
CA LYS A 86 -0.22 3.73 -15.27
C LYS A 86 -0.40 2.46 -14.45
N LEU A 87 0.36 2.30 -13.36
CA LEU A 87 0.29 1.16 -12.47
C LEU A 87 -0.86 1.28 -11.46
N GLY A 88 -0.96 2.42 -10.80
CA GLY A 88 -1.90 2.66 -9.73
C GLY A 88 -1.63 3.99 -9.03
N ILE A 89 -2.11 4.13 -7.80
CA ILE A 89 -1.85 5.30 -6.97
C ILE A 89 -0.81 4.94 -5.91
N ARG A 90 0.32 5.64 -5.89
CA ARG A 90 1.29 5.59 -4.78
C ARG A 90 0.72 6.36 -3.60
N ILE A 91 0.74 5.73 -2.44
CA ILE A 91 0.26 6.27 -1.17
C ILE A 91 1.44 6.39 -0.24
N ARG A 92 1.71 7.60 0.26
CA ARG A 92 2.67 7.86 1.33
C ARG A 92 1.94 8.40 2.54
N ALA A 93 1.81 7.58 3.58
CA ALA A 93 1.07 7.92 4.79
C ALA A 93 1.51 7.04 5.96
N GLU A 94 1.58 7.61 7.14
CA GLU A 94 1.73 6.88 8.41
C GLU A 94 2.84 5.81 8.38
N ARG A 95 4.04 6.18 7.91
CA ARG A 95 5.22 5.30 7.77
C ARG A 95 5.08 4.21 6.72
N GLN A 96 4.06 4.28 5.89
CA GLN A 96 3.87 3.34 4.78
C GLN A 96 4.04 4.05 3.44
N ASP A 97 4.66 3.35 2.49
CA ASP A 97 4.87 3.80 1.12
C ASP A 97 4.65 2.63 0.17
N PHE A 98 3.54 2.64 -0.54
CA PHE A 98 3.14 1.54 -1.43
C PHE A 98 2.21 2.03 -2.55
N ILE A 99 2.04 1.20 -3.55
CA ILE A 99 1.13 1.44 -4.68
C ILE A 99 -0.14 0.61 -4.46
N ILE A 100 -1.32 1.20 -4.68
CA ILE A 100 -2.60 0.49 -4.77
C ILE A 100 -3.02 0.33 -6.23
N SER A 101 -3.54 -0.83 -6.59
CA SER A 101 -4.09 -1.10 -7.91
C SER A 101 -5.25 -0.15 -8.25
N LYS A 102 -5.44 0.16 -9.54
CA LYS A 102 -6.59 0.98 -10.00
C LYS A 102 -7.93 0.24 -9.92
N ASP A 103 -7.92 -1.10 -9.94
CA ASP A 103 -9.10 -1.95 -9.98
C ASP A 103 -9.20 -2.86 -8.76
N ASN A 104 -10.43 -3.26 -8.42
CA ASN A 104 -10.66 -4.42 -7.56
C ASN A 104 -10.37 -5.70 -8.35
N ILE A 105 -9.90 -6.73 -7.65
CA ILE A 105 -9.64 -8.03 -8.27
C ILE A 105 -10.97 -8.75 -8.51
N THR A 106 -11.06 -9.41 -9.66
CA THR A 106 -12.22 -10.23 -10.03
C THR A 106 -11.83 -11.69 -10.24
N ARG A 107 -12.79 -12.56 -10.07
CA ARG A 107 -12.73 -13.95 -10.53
C ARG A 107 -12.93 -14.00 -12.04
N SER A 108 -12.61 -15.14 -12.66
CA SER A 108 -12.82 -15.36 -14.10
C SER A 108 -14.28 -15.20 -14.55
N ASN A 109 -15.24 -15.40 -13.65
CA ASN A 109 -16.66 -15.18 -13.89
C ASN A 109 -17.13 -13.73 -13.64
N GLY A 110 -16.20 -12.80 -13.37
CA GLY A 110 -16.48 -11.38 -13.08
C GLY A 110 -16.89 -11.08 -11.64
N SER A 111 -17.03 -12.09 -10.77
CA SER A 111 -17.37 -11.86 -9.35
C SER A 111 -16.21 -11.20 -8.61
N PHE A 112 -16.55 -10.30 -7.67
CA PHE A 112 -15.62 -9.72 -6.70
C PHE A 112 -15.52 -10.53 -5.40
N ASP A 113 -16.35 -11.56 -5.24
CA ASP A 113 -16.45 -12.36 -4.04
C ASP A 113 -15.41 -13.48 -4.09
N ILE A 114 -14.30 -13.29 -3.38
CA ILE A 114 -13.12 -14.15 -3.42
C ILE A 114 -12.89 -14.73 -2.02
N PRO A 115 -12.84 -16.07 -1.85
CA PRO A 115 -12.47 -16.66 -0.57
C PRO A 115 -10.97 -16.48 -0.31
N TRP A 116 -10.60 -16.37 0.96
CA TRP A 116 -9.21 -16.29 1.38
C TRP A 116 -8.50 -17.64 1.18
N ALA A 117 -9.17 -18.73 1.62
CA ALA A 117 -8.70 -20.10 1.49
C ALA A 117 -9.88 -21.06 1.19
N PRO A 118 -9.61 -22.29 0.72
CA PRO A 118 -10.66 -23.25 0.39
C PRO A 118 -11.37 -23.88 1.59
N ASN A 119 -10.78 -23.79 2.78
CA ASN A 119 -11.37 -24.24 4.04
C ASN A 119 -10.86 -23.44 5.25
N ASN A 120 -11.48 -23.63 6.40
CA ASN A 120 -11.20 -22.89 7.65
C ASN A 120 -10.23 -23.64 8.59
N SER A 121 -9.37 -24.51 8.10
CA SER A 121 -8.49 -25.33 8.96
C SER A 121 -7.04 -25.29 8.47
N ILE A 122 -6.61 -24.16 7.93
CA ILE A 122 -5.28 -23.99 7.35
C ILE A 122 -4.52 -22.93 8.13
N ASP A 123 -3.48 -23.34 8.86
CA ASP A 123 -2.50 -22.46 9.49
C ASP A 123 -1.33 -22.25 8.51
N VAL A 124 -1.10 -21.02 8.10
CA VAL A 124 -0.04 -20.71 7.14
C VAL A 124 1.30 -20.65 7.86
N LYS A 125 2.15 -21.64 7.62
CA LYS A 125 3.46 -21.72 8.26
C LYS A 125 4.31 -20.46 8.00
N GLY A 126 4.76 -19.84 9.08
CA GLY A 126 5.63 -18.65 9.03
C GLY A 126 4.87 -17.32 9.02
N LEU A 127 3.57 -17.34 8.82
CA LEU A 127 2.73 -16.15 8.97
C LEU A 127 2.45 -15.92 10.46
N THR A 128 2.47 -14.66 10.89
CA THR A 128 2.16 -14.31 12.28
C THR A 128 0.66 -14.37 12.51
N ASN A 129 0.25 -15.14 13.52
CA ASN A 129 -1.15 -15.20 13.98
C ASN A 129 -1.44 -14.07 14.97
N TYR A 130 -2.33 -13.15 14.61
CA TYR A 130 -2.80 -12.07 15.45
C TYR A 130 -4.19 -12.39 16.04
N GLY A 131 -4.28 -13.53 16.78
CA GLY A 131 -5.53 -14.05 17.34
C GLY A 131 -6.06 -13.25 18.54
N PRO A 132 -7.02 -13.84 19.30
CA PRO A 132 -7.66 -13.19 20.45
C PRO A 132 -6.62 -12.70 21.47
N GLY A 133 -6.68 -11.42 21.82
CA GLY A 133 -5.74 -10.80 22.75
C GLY A 133 -4.41 -10.39 22.16
N ALA A 134 -4.11 -10.74 20.91
CA ALA A 134 -2.95 -10.19 20.21
C ALA A 134 -3.14 -8.70 19.96
N THR A 135 -2.19 -7.91 20.44
CA THR A 135 -2.09 -6.49 20.11
C THR A 135 -1.14 -6.31 18.92
N GLY A 136 -1.36 -5.27 18.11
CA GLY A 136 -0.40 -4.91 17.07
C GLY A 136 -0.70 -5.48 15.68
N HIS A 137 -1.85 -6.17 15.45
CA HIS A 137 -2.23 -6.57 14.10
C HIS A 137 -2.25 -5.40 13.11
N MET A 138 -2.58 -4.19 13.58
CA MET A 138 -2.53 -2.97 12.77
C MET A 138 -1.10 -2.54 12.38
N ASN A 139 -0.07 -3.08 13.06
CA ASN A 139 1.34 -2.88 12.71
C ASN A 139 1.82 -3.86 11.64
N ASP A 140 1.00 -4.84 11.26
CA ASP A 140 1.27 -5.66 10.09
C ASP A 140 1.01 -4.83 8.84
N ILE A 141 2.07 -4.42 8.17
CA ILE A 141 2.09 -3.52 7.03
C ILE A 141 2.84 -4.08 5.82
N ASP A 142 3.27 -5.35 5.89
CA ASP A 142 4.00 -6.01 4.80
C ASP A 142 3.14 -7.07 4.10
N GLY A 143 2.20 -6.58 3.30
CA GLY A 143 1.34 -7.44 2.49
C GLY A 143 2.10 -8.30 1.48
N LYS A 144 3.27 -7.82 1.01
CA LYS A 144 4.10 -8.60 0.08
C LYS A 144 4.70 -9.82 0.77
N ALA A 145 5.35 -9.63 1.91
CA ALA A 145 5.95 -10.76 2.67
C ALA A 145 4.87 -11.77 3.07
N ASN A 146 3.72 -11.30 3.57
CA ASN A 146 2.60 -12.18 3.91
C ASN A 146 2.11 -12.99 2.69
N THR A 147 1.92 -12.32 1.55
CA THR A 147 1.47 -12.97 0.32
C THR A 147 2.47 -14.01 -0.17
N ASP A 148 3.77 -13.73 -0.08
CA ASP A 148 4.83 -14.68 -0.44
C ASP A 148 4.76 -15.95 0.42
N LEU A 149 4.58 -15.81 1.73
CA LEU A 149 4.41 -16.94 2.65
C LEU A 149 3.14 -17.74 2.36
N ILE A 150 2.02 -17.06 2.14
CA ILE A 150 0.73 -17.71 1.80
C ILE A 150 0.87 -18.54 0.52
N ILE A 151 1.42 -17.97 -0.54
CA ILE A 151 1.60 -18.66 -1.83
C ILE A 151 2.62 -19.81 -1.70
N ALA A 152 3.71 -19.61 -0.98
CA ALA A 152 4.70 -20.65 -0.73
C ALA A 152 4.10 -21.84 0.04
N HIS A 153 3.31 -21.54 1.09
CA HIS A 153 2.57 -22.58 1.84
C HIS A 153 1.58 -23.32 0.94
N GLY A 154 0.84 -22.58 0.09
CA GLY A 154 -0.09 -23.17 -0.86
C GLY A 154 0.58 -24.14 -1.82
N LYS A 155 1.69 -23.75 -2.44
CA LYS A 155 2.48 -24.59 -3.33
C LYS A 155 3.00 -25.85 -2.64
N ALA A 156 3.51 -25.71 -1.41
CA ALA A 156 4.07 -26.84 -0.65
C ALA A 156 3.01 -27.87 -0.25
N ASN A 157 1.75 -27.48 -0.11
CA ASN A 157 0.66 -28.32 0.38
C ASN A 157 -0.44 -28.58 -0.66
N ASN A 158 -0.25 -28.14 -1.90
CA ASN A 158 -1.25 -28.21 -2.99
C ASN A 158 -2.59 -27.57 -2.60
N ILE A 159 -2.52 -26.37 -2.02
CA ILE A 159 -3.67 -25.57 -1.58
C ILE A 159 -3.69 -24.27 -2.37
N THR A 160 -4.85 -23.88 -2.89
CA THR A 160 -5.07 -22.60 -3.57
C THR A 160 -5.58 -21.56 -2.57
N PHE A 161 -4.81 -20.50 -2.37
CA PHE A 161 -5.23 -19.31 -1.59
C PHE A 161 -5.72 -18.23 -2.55
N GLU A 162 -6.98 -18.31 -2.94
CA GLU A 162 -7.50 -17.56 -4.08
C GLU A 162 -7.29 -16.04 -3.95
N ALA A 163 -7.50 -15.46 -2.76
CA ALA A 163 -7.30 -14.02 -2.55
C ALA A 163 -5.85 -13.58 -2.79
N ALA A 164 -4.88 -14.32 -2.24
CA ALA A 164 -3.46 -13.99 -2.38
C ALA A 164 -2.95 -14.25 -3.80
N GLU A 165 -3.32 -15.38 -4.40
CA GLU A 165 -2.89 -15.74 -5.76
C GLU A 165 -3.46 -14.79 -6.81
N ARG A 166 -4.72 -14.37 -6.68
CA ARG A 166 -5.32 -13.40 -7.59
C ARG A 166 -4.73 -12.00 -7.41
N ALA A 167 -4.44 -11.59 -6.17
CA ALA A 167 -3.73 -10.33 -5.95
C ALA A 167 -2.34 -10.35 -6.61
N ARG A 168 -1.60 -11.45 -6.49
CA ARG A 168 -0.30 -11.66 -7.15
C ARG A 168 -0.41 -11.68 -8.67
N ALA A 169 -1.47 -12.26 -9.21
CA ALA A 169 -1.70 -12.36 -10.66
C ALA A 169 -2.24 -11.06 -11.29
N TYR A 170 -2.55 -10.04 -10.49
CA TYR A 170 -3.01 -8.75 -11.03
C TYR A 170 -1.95 -8.15 -11.95
N LYS A 171 -2.40 -7.51 -13.01
CA LYS A 171 -1.58 -6.74 -13.95
C LYS A 171 -2.27 -5.40 -14.23
N ALA A 172 -1.56 -4.31 -14.03
CA ALA A 172 -2.06 -2.98 -14.38
C ALA A 172 -2.09 -2.76 -15.91
N SER A 173 -1.29 -3.52 -16.64
CA SER A 173 -1.27 -3.61 -18.10
C SER A 173 -0.83 -5.01 -18.54
N THR A 174 -1.34 -5.46 -19.67
CA THR A 174 -0.95 -6.71 -20.30
C THR A 174 -0.49 -6.46 -21.73
N VAL A 175 0.13 -7.47 -22.36
CA VAL A 175 0.48 -7.39 -23.78
C VAL A 175 -0.75 -7.14 -24.65
N ALA A 176 -1.91 -7.66 -24.26
CA ALA A 176 -3.19 -7.44 -24.95
C ALA A 176 -3.67 -5.99 -24.86
N ASP A 177 -3.32 -5.28 -23.80
CA ASP A 177 -3.78 -3.89 -23.56
C ASP A 177 -2.84 -2.82 -24.14
N GLY A 178 -1.78 -3.19 -24.82
CA GLY A 178 -0.86 -2.21 -25.40
C GLY A 178 0.58 -2.66 -25.53
N GLY A 179 0.83 -3.94 -25.38
CA GLY A 179 2.13 -4.52 -25.66
C GLY A 179 3.15 -4.43 -24.50
N PHE A 180 2.70 -4.10 -23.29
CA PHE A 180 3.54 -4.07 -22.10
C PHE A 180 3.00 -5.01 -21.02
N ASP A 181 3.83 -5.95 -20.59
CA ASP A 181 3.53 -6.82 -19.46
C ASP A 181 4.05 -6.20 -18.16
N ASP A 182 3.13 -5.86 -17.27
CA ASP A 182 3.44 -5.24 -15.98
C ASP A 182 4.31 -6.17 -15.12
N PRO A 183 5.56 -5.79 -14.80
CA PRO A 183 6.46 -6.60 -13.97
C PRO A 183 6.23 -6.43 -12.49
N THR A 184 5.28 -5.59 -12.08
CA THR A 184 5.05 -5.25 -10.67
C THR A 184 4.64 -6.48 -9.86
N GLU A 185 5.28 -6.66 -8.71
CA GLU A 185 4.95 -7.76 -7.78
C GLU A 185 3.78 -7.35 -6.88
N TRP A 186 2.58 -7.52 -7.40
CA TRP A 186 1.35 -7.25 -6.67
C TRP A 186 1.11 -8.26 -5.55
N SER A 187 0.40 -7.85 -4.51
CA SER A 187 0.14 -8.67 -3.32
C SER A 187 -1.19 -8.30 -2.65
N LEU A 188 -1.69 -9.20 -1.83
CA LEU A 188 -2.81 -8.93 -0.94
C LEU A 188 -2.32 -7.99 0.18
N PRO A 189 -2.99 -6.85 0.44
CA PRO A 189 -2.53 -5.91 1.46
C PRO A 189 -2.57 -6.53 2.86
N ALA A 190 -1.58 -6.21 3.70
CA ALA A 190 -1.69 -6.48 5.13
C ALA A 190 -2.77 -5.60 5.78
N VAL A 191 -3.24 -5.98 6.97
CA VAL A 191 -4.38 -5.30 7.59
C VAL A 191 -4.09 -3.83 7.87
N GLY A 192 -2.86 -3.47 8.25
CA GLY A 192 -2.47 -2.07 8.48
C GLY A 192 -2.47 -1.25 7.18
N GLN A 193 -2.07 -1.84 6.04
CA GLN A 193 -2.20 -1.21 4.73
C GLN A 193 -3.68 -1.02 4.36
N LEU A 194 -4.50 -2.04 4.56
CA LEU A 194 -5.92 -2.00 4.23
C LEU A 194 -6.69 -0.99 5.10
N TRP A 195 -6.34 -0.87 6.39
CA TRP A 195 -6.85 0.17 7.28
C TRP A 195 -6.52 1.58 6.78
N LEU A 196 -5.31 1.78 6.27
CA LEU A 196 -4.89 3.06 5.71
C LEU A 196 -5.71 3.39 4.45
N LEU A 197 -6.05 2.39 3.62
CA LEU A 197 -6.97 2.57 2.50
C LEU A 197 -8.35 3.03 2.95
N TYR A 198 -8.87 2.49 4.05
CA TYR A 198 -10.12 2.96 4.64
C TYR A 198 -10.00 4.42 5.11
N LYS A 199 -9.00 4.72 5.92
CA LYS A 199 -8.79 6.04 6.53
C LYS A 199 -8.73 7.17 5.50
N TYR A 200 -8.10 6.92 4.37
CA TYR A 200 -7.92 7.91 3.29
C TYR A 200 -8.76 7.62 2.05
N ARG A 201 -9.77 6.74 2.14
CA ARG A 201 -10.58 6.24 1.02
C ARG A 201 -11.10 7.34 0.09
N ALA A 202 -11.67 8.40 0.64
CA ALA A 202 -12.22 9.49 -0.16
C ALA A 202 -11.15 10.17 -1.03
N LYS A 203 -9.96 10.44 -0.47
CA LYS A 203 -8.85 11.06 -1.20
C LYS A 203 -8.25 10.09 -2.22
N ILE A 204 -8.11 8.81 -1.87
CA ILE A 204 -7.61 7.77 -2.77
C ILE A 204 -8.56 7.59 -3.95
N ASN A 205 -9.86 7.53 -3.71
CA ASN A 205 -10.88 7.42 -4.76
C ASN A 205 -10.88 8.65 -5.67
N ALA A 206 -10.72 9.85 -5.12
CA ALA A 206 -10.56 11.06 -5.93
C ALA A 206 -9.32 11.00 -6.84
N ALA A 207 -8.17 10.53 -6.32
CA ALA A 207 -6.97 10.33 -7.12
C ALA A 207 -7.15 9.25 -8.19
N ILE A 208 -7.82 8.14 -7.89
CA ILE A 208 -8.15 7.09 -8.86
C ILE A 208 -9.00 7.69 -9.99
N THR A 209 -10.05 8.44 -9.65
CA THR A 209 -10.92 9.10 -10.66
C THR A 209 -10.14 10.10 -11.50
N LEU A 210 -9.29 10.91 -10.87
CA LEU A 210 -8.47 11.91 -11.55
C LEU A 210 -7.56 11.29 -12.61
N PHE A 211 -6.82 10.26 -12.25
CA PHE A 211 -5.80 9.67 -13.11
C PHE A 211 -6.31 8.59 -14.06
N PHE A 212 -7.38 7.87 -13.70
CA PHE A 212 -7.89 6.73 -14.47
C PHE A 212 -9.28 6.98 -15.07
N GLY A 213 -9.96 8.08 -14.68
CA GLY A 213 -11.28 8.43 -15.20
C GLY A 213 -12.44 7.75 -14.47
N ALA A 214 -13.65 8.05 -14.91
CA ALA A 214 -14.89 7.59 -14.26
C ALA A 214 -15.16 6.08 -14.37
N SER A 215 -14.47 5.39 -15.28
CA SER A 215 -14.58 3.93 -15.45
C SER A 215 -13.72 3.14 -14.46
N ALA A 216 -12.82 3.81 -13.72
CA ALA A 216 -11.97 3.17 -12.72
C ALA A 216 -12.79 2.60 -11.56
N GLN A 217 -12.35 1.46 -11.05
CA GLN A 217 -13.03 0.81 -9.94
C GLN A 217 -12.59 1.41 -8.60
N LEU A 218 -13.47 2.17 -7.98
CA LEU A 218 -13.21 2.79 -6.68
C LEU A 218 -13.20 1.77 -5.55
N ILE A 219 -12.58 2.14 -4.42
CA ILE A 219 -12.73 1.42 -3.16
C ILE A 219 -14.17 1.65 -2.67
N THR A 220 -14.99 0.60 -2.70
CA THR A 220 -16.43 0.68 -2.44
C THR A 220 -16.77 0.38 -0.99
N ASP A 221 -18.03 0.61 -0.63
CA ASP A 221 -18.63 0.21 0.64
C ASP A 221 -18.83 -1.31 0.66
N SER A 222 -17.76 -2.03 0.97
CA SER A 222 -17.72 -3.50 1.03
C SER A 222 -16.68 -3.97 2.04
N TRP A 223 -16.52 -5.26 2.16
CA TRP A 223 -15.52 -5.90 3.00
C TRP A 223 -14.35 -6.34 2.13
N TYR A 224 -13.13 -6.10 2.61
CA TYR A 224 -11.91 -6.40 1.89
C TYR A 224 -10.99 -7.30 2.70
N TRP A 225 -10.52 -8.38 2.10
CA TRP A 225 -9.54 -9.28 2.69
C TRP A 225 -8.18 -8.61 2.87
N SER A 226 -7.55 -8.91 4.01
CA SER A 226 -6.12 -8.70 4.19
C SER A 226 -5.33 -10.00 4.09
N SER A 227 -4.01 -9.89 3.94
CA SER A 227 -3.08 -11.02 4.02
C SER A 227 -2.74 -11.43 5.44
N THR A 228 -3.19 -10.67 6.44
CA THR A 228 -2.92 -10.90 7.86
C THR A 228 -3.79 -12.03 8.38
N GLU A 229 -3.16 -13.01 9.01
CA GLU A 229 -3.87 -14.14 9.59
C GLU A 229 -4.31 -13.83 11.04
N TYR A 230 -5.54 -14.20 11.39
CA TYR A 230 -6.03 -14.10 12.76
C TYR A 230 -5.63 -15.38 13.54
N ASN A 231 -5.94 -16.55 12.97
CA ASN A 231 -5.54 -17.88 13.44
C ASN A 231 -5.70 -18.90 12.30
N SER A 232 -5.54 -20.18 12.61
CA SER A 232 -5.68 -21.26 11.62
C SER A 232 -7.01 -21.27 10.87
N SER A 233 -8.09 -20.73 11.44
CA SER A 233 -9.44 -20.78 10.84
C SER A 233 -9.93 -19.46 10.30
N THR A 234 -9.33 -18.34 10.69
CA THR A 234 -9.80 -16.99 10.37
C THR A 234 -8.68 -16.08 9.87
N ALA A 235 -9.01 -15.14 9.01
CA ALA A 235 -8.13 -14.07 8.54
C ALA A 235 -8.78 -12.71 8.82
N TRP A 236 -7.94 -11.67 8.90
CA TRP A 236 -8.39 -10.30 9.10
C TRP A 236 -8.97 -9.70 7.83
N TYR A 237 -10.02 -8.90 7.98
CA TYR A 237 -10.60 -8.07 6.92
C TYR A 237 -10.94 -6.68 7.45
N VAL A 238 -11.12 -5.73 6.53
CA VAL A 238 -11.61 -4.38 6.84
C VAL A 238 -12.98 -4.18 6.22
N ASN A 239 -13.92 -3.74 7.05
CA ASN A 239 -15.26 -3.31 6.66
C ASN A 239 -15.19 -1.83 6.24
N MET A 240 -15.15 -1.54 4.95
CA MET A 240 -14.98 -0.19 4.43
C MET A 240 -16.13 0.79 4.74
N PRO A 241 -17.40 0.38 4.89
CA PRO A 241 -18.46 1.28 5.35
C PRO A 241 -18.18 1.94 6.69
N TYR A 242 -17.67 1.16 7.67
CA TYR A 242 -17.58 1.59 9.08
C TYR A 242 -16.14 1.62 9.63
N GLY A 243 -15.18 1.11 8.90
CA GLY A 243 -13.79 1.02 9.34
C GLY A 243 -13.53 -0.04 10.42
N TYR A 244 -14.44 -0.98 10.59
CA TYR A 244 -14.21 -2.07 11.51
C TYR A 244 -13.22 -3.07 10.95
N VAL A 245 -12.35 -3.57 11.83
CA VAL A 245 -11.33 -4.57 11.54
C VAL A 245 -11.66 -5.82 12.35
N TYR A 246 -11.95 -6.93 11.66
CA TYR A 246 -12.37 -8.17 12.29
C TYR A 246 -11.73 -9.39 11.65
N GLY A 247 -11.70 -10.51 12.41
CA GLY A 247 -11.39 -11.83 11.89
C GLY A 247 -12.65 -12.58 11.48
N THR A 248 -12.62 -13.26 10.34
CA THR A 248 -13.71 -14.14 9.89
C THR A 248 -13.17 -15.40 9.24
N GLY A 249 -14.03 -16.41 9.09
CA GLY A 249 -13.67 -17.69 8.48
C GLY A 249 -13.09 -17.50 7.07
N LYS A 250 -12.00 -18.19 6.78
CA LYS A 250 -11.23 -18.05 5.54
C LYS A 250 -12.01 -18.44 4.28
N THR A 251 -13.11 -19.17 4.41
CA THR A 251 -14.03 -19.52 3.32
C THR A 251 -15.04 -18.41 2.99
N SER A 252 -15.15 -17.39 3.83
CA SER A 252 -15.98 -16.22 3.51
C SER A 252 -15.46 -15.54 2.24
N ALA A 253 -16.37 -14.96 1.46
CA ALA A 253 -16.03 -14.37 0.18
C ALA A 253 -16.12 -12.84 0.27
N TYR A 254 -14.98 -12.17 0.14
CA TYR A 254 -14.86 -10.71 0.22
C TYR A 254 -14.06 -10.17 -0.96
N ARG A 255 -14.04 -8.85 -1.08
CA ARG A 255 -13.29 -8.17 -2.13
C ARG A 255 -11.79 -8.23 -1.87
N VAL A 256 -11.04 -8.12 -2.94
CA VAL A 256 -9.58 -8.01 -2.93
C VAL A 256 -9.17 -6.76 -3.71
N ARG A 257 -8.26 -5.99 -3.14
CA ARG A 257 -7.58 -4.87 -3.80
C ARG A 257 -6.08 -5.10 -3.68
N ALA A 258 -5.37 -5.13 -4.81
CA ALA A 258 -3.95 -5.41 -4.76
C ALA A 258 -3.13 -4.17 -4.36
N VAL A 259 -2.02 -4.42 -3.66
CA VAL A 259 -0.99 -3.43 -3.34
C VAL A 259 0.37 -3.93 -3.84
N ALA A 260 1.30 -3.01 -4.03
CA ALA A 260 2.68 -3.36 -4.40
C ALA A 260 3.68 -2.46 -3.69
N PRO A 261 4.89 -2.93 -3.39
CA PRO A 261 5.97 -2.07 -2.97
C PRO A 261 6.30 -1.07 -4.07
N VAL A 262 6.77 0.11 -3.67
CA VAL A 262 7.32 1.06 -4.65
C VAL A 262 8.63 0.51 -5.17
N PRO A 263 8.80 0.36 -6.49
CA PRO A 263 10.07 -0.08 -7.04
C PRO A 263 11.21 0.87 -6.63
N VAL A 264 12.28 0.31 -6.12
CA VAL A 264 13.50 1.09 -5.87
C VAL A 264 13.98 1.60 -7.21
N ALA A 265 14.12 2.92 -7.37
CA ALA A 265 14.69 3.49 -8.56
C ALA A 265 16.06 2.83 -8.76
N SER A 266 16.22 2.09 -9.86
CA SER A 266 17.53 1.57 -10.22
C SER A 266 18.47 2.75 -10.30
N ALA A 267 19.50 2.79 -9.44
CA ALA A 267 20.56 3.76 -9.57
C ALA A 267 21.17 3.56 -10.97
N ILE A 268 20.91 4.54 -11.85
CA ILE A 268 21.51 4.60 -13.17
C ILE A 268 22.96 5.05 -12.98
#